data_152b29bff525facb110ff701d02dba25
#
_entry.id   152b29bff525facb110ff701d02dba25
#
_cell.length_a   1.000
_cell.length_b   1.000
_cell.length_c   1.000
_cell.angle_alpha   90.00
_cell.angle_beta   90.00
_cell.angle_gamma   90.00
#
_symmetry.space_group_name_H-M   'P 1'
#
loop_
_entity.id
_entity.type
_entity.pdbx_description
1 polymer ?
#
loop_
_entity_poly.entity_id
_entity_poly.type
_entity_poly.pdbx_seq_one_letter_code
_entity_poly.pdbx_strand_id
1 'polypeptide(L)'
;HGKPTELNAHPHLGEYSYVVHNGIIENYKELKEELTLKGHKFVSQTDTEVIVHLFENFYNISNDTTQAFKSTISRLEGAFSILLITKSDPTKVFFFKHGSPLIVAKGNEEKEVWSINSRQVHIMIVHIMIVVCCIKFNKIECK
;
A
#
# COMPACT_ATOMS: atom_id res chain seq x y z
N HIS A 1 8.27 -7.21 -13.13
CA HIS A 1 7.30 -7.41 -12.06
C HIS A 1 6.03 -8.17 -12.49
N GLY A 2 6.16 -9.45 -12.89
CA GLY A 2 5.05 -10.30 -13.22
C GLY A 2 4.36 -9.97 -14.56
N LYS A 3 3.53 -10.89 -15.05
CA LYS A 3 2.70 -10.66 -16.23
C LYS A 3 1.54 -9.72 -15.87
N PRO A 4 1.01 -8.93 -16.81
CA PRO A 4 -0.17 -8.10 -16.58
C PRO A 4 -1.41 -8.99 -16.38
N THR A 5 -1.73 -9.28 -15.13
CA THR A 5 -2.90 -10.06 -14.70
C THR A 5 -3.61 -9.31 -13.58
N GLU A 6 -4.86 -9.64 -13.29
CA GLU A 6 -5.61 -9.05 -12.17
C GLU A 6 -4.90 -9.26 -10.83
N LEU A 7 -4.27 -10.43 -10.63
CA LEU A 7 -3.53 -10.76 -9.40
C LEU A 7 -2.25 -9.91 -9.23
N ASN A 8 -1.69 -9.40 -10.30
CA ASN A 8 -0.51 -8.55 -10.31
C ASN A 8 -0.85 -7.06 -10.42
N ALA A 9 -2.14 -6.71 -10.44
CA ALA A 9 -2.59 -5.32 -10.52
C ALA A 9 -2.71 -4.68 -9.12
N HIS A 10 -2.49 -3.37 -9.07
CA HIS A 10 -2.78 -2.60 -7.85
C HIS A 10 -4.29 -2.35 -7.68
N PRO A 11 -4.77 -2.24 -6.43
CA PRO A 11 -4.04 -2.41 -5.18
C PRO A 11 -3.80 -3.88 -4.85
N HIS A 12 -2.67 -4.20 -4.20
CA HIS A 12 -2.48 -5.50 -3.59
C HIS A 12 -3.19 -5.58 -2.25
N LEU A 13 -3.81 -6.73 -2.00
CA LEU A 13 -4.69 -6.99 -0.87
C LEU A 13 -4.01 -7.90 0.15
N GLY A 14 -4.05 -7.51 1.41
CA GLY A 14 -3.89 -8.41 2.54
C GLY A 14 -5.23 -8.88 3.08
N GLU A 15 -5.28 -9.35 4.31
CA GLU A 15 -6.53 -9.75 4.98
C GLU A 15 -7.42 -8.53 5.27
N TYR A 16 -6.82 -7.42 5.70
CA TYR A 16 -7.53 -6.19 6.07
C TYR A 16 -6.83 -4.90 5.64
N SER A 17 -5.79 -5.00 4.84
CA SER A 17 -5.03 -3.85 4.32
C SER A 17 -4.90 -3.87 2.80
N TYR A 18 -4.63 -2.70 2.24
CA TYR A 18 -4.49 -2.47 0.81
C TYR A 18 -3.26 -1.62 0.58
N VAL A 19 -2.45 -1.99 -0.40
CA VAL A 19 -1.26 -1.23 -0.76
C VAL A 19 -1.19 -0.93 -2.24
N VAL A 20 -0.73 0.26 -2.54
CA VAL A 20 -0.25 0.67 -3.85
C VAL A 20 1.22 1.04 -3.71
N HIS A 21 2.03 0.57 -4.62
CA HIS A 21 3.47 0.75 -4.62
C HIS A 21 3.95 1.17 -6.01
N ASN A 22 4.93 2.05 -6.03
CA ASN A 22 5.69 2.38 -7.23
C ASN A 22 7.18 2.33 -6.91
N GLY A 23 7.95 1.67 -7.74
CA GLY A 23 9.37 1.43 -7.54
C GLY A 23 9.71 -0.05 -7.44
N ILE A 24 10.76 -0.37 -6.70
CA ILE A 24 11.28 -1.74 -6.53
C ILE A 24 11.61 -1.97 -5.07
N ILE A 25 11.10 -3.06 -4.50
CA ILE A 25 11.54 -3.59 -3.21
C ILE A 25 12.62 -4.63 -3.49
N GLU A 26 13.88 -4.26 -3.27
CA GLU A 26 15.04 -5.08 -3.66
C GLU A 26 15.13 -6.36 -2.84
N ASN A 27 14.83 -6.31 -1.54
CA ASN A 27 14.87 -7.46 -0.65
C ASN A 27 13.55 -8.25 -0.57
N TYR A 28 12.64 -8.12 -1.56
CA TYR A 28 11.32 -8.75 -1.52
C TYR A 28 11.36 -10.28 -1.42
N LYS A 29 12.37 -10.93 -1.99
CA LYS A 29 12.49 -12.40 -1.96
C LYS A 29 12.71 -12.91 -0.55
N GLU A 30 13.64 -12.31 0.17
CA GLU A 30 13.97 -12.64 1.56
C GLU A 30 12.76 -12.40 2.46
N LEU A 31 12.09 -11.26 2.30
CA LEU A 31 10.88 -10.95 3.03
C LEU A 31 9.74 -11.92 2.74
N LYS A 32 9.58 -12.32 1.47
CA LYS A 32 8.57 -13.30 1.06
C LYS A 32 8.82 -14.67 1.67
N GLU A 33 10.08 -15.14 1.70
CA GLU A 33 10.46 -16.40 2.34
C GLU A 33 10.17 -16.36 3.85
N GLU A 34 10.61 -15.29 4.54
CA GLU A 34 10.34 -15.10 5.97
C GLU A 34 8.84 -15.12 6.29
N LEU A 35 8.05 -14.37 5.53
CA LEU A 35 6.61 -14.26 5.75
C LEU A 35 5.87 -15.57 5.41
N THR A 36 6.35 -16.31 4.40
CA THR A 36 5.80 -17.63 4.08
C THR A 36 6.02 -18.63 5.22
N LEU A 37 7.20 -18.59 5.85
CA LEU A 37 7.49 -19.42 7.04
C LEU A 37 6.59 -19.05 8.24
N LYS A 38 6.12 -17.81 8.30
CA LYS A 38 5.14 -17.31 9.29
C LYS A 38 3.69 -17.61 8.92
N GLY A 39 3.44 -18.29 7.81
CA GLY A 39 2.11 -18.72 7.38
C GLY A 39 1.38 -17.77 6.43
N HIS A 40 2.03 -16.68 5.98
CA HIS A 40 1.45 -15.80 4.97
C HIS A 40 1.39 -16.49 3.60
N LYS A 41 0.27 -16.34 2.89
CA LYS A 41 0.06 -16.91 1.56
C LYS A 41 0.14 -15.82 0.51
N PHE A 42 1.05 -15.96 -0.42
CA PHE A 42 1.25 -15.05 -1.54
C PHE A 42 0.52 -15.54 -2.78
N VAL A 43 -0.19 -14.66 -3.44
CA VAL A 43 -0.95 -14.96 -4.65
C VAL A 43 -0.41 -14.27 -5.90
N SER A 44 0.33 -13.17 -5.73
CA SER A 44 0.91 -12.42 -6.83
C SER A 44 2.38 -12.79 -7.09
N GLN A 45 2.86 -12.36 -8.25
CA GLN A 45 4.27 -12.48 -8.64
C GLN A 45 5.03 -11.16 -8.43
N THR A 46 4.40 -10.17 -7.78
CA THR A 46 4.99 -8.83 -7.60
C THR A 46 5.77 -8.75 -6.28
N ASP A 47 6.68 -7.80 -6.23
CA ASP A 47 7.38 -7.39 -5.02
C ASP A 47 6.47 -6.60 -4.05
N THR A 48 5.38 -6.06 -4.56
CA THR A 48 4.45 -5.21 -3.79
C THR A 48 3.73 -5.98 -2.69
N GLU A 49 3.37 -7.24 -2.93
CA GLU A 49 2.56 -8.02 -1.99
C GLU A 49 3.25 -8.24 -0.63
N VAL A 50 4.59 -8.24 -0.59
CA VAL A 50 5.31 -8.38 0.69
C VAL A 50 5.01 -7.23 1.65
N ILE A 51 4.65 -6.05 1.13
CA ILE A 51 4.39 -4.85 1.95
C ILE A 51 3.14 -5.05 2.82
N VAL A 52 2.04 -5.53 2.24
CA VAL A 52 0.79 -5.76 3.01
C VAL A 52 0.98 -6.86 4.05
N HIS A 53 1.62 -7.96 3.67
CA HIS A 53 1.87 -9.07 4.61
C HIS A 53 2.81 -8.67 5.74
N LEU A 54 3.83 -7.87 5.45
CA LEU A 54 4.76 -7.36 6.46
C LEU A 54 4.05 -6.39 7.43
N PHE A 55 3.21 -5.50 6.89
CA PHE A 55 2.39 -4.60 7.70
C PHE A 55 1.45 -5.37 8.63
N GLU A 56 0.72 -6.35 8.11
CA GLU A 56 -0.21 -7.15 8.88
C GLU A 56 0.50 -7.99 9.95
N ASN A 57 1.67 -8.55 9.62
CA ASN A 57 2.50 -9.25 10.60
C ASN A 57 2.90 -8.34 11.78
N PHE A 58 3.33 -7.10 11.52
CA PHE A 58 3.67 -6.15 12.57
C PHE A 58 2.44 -5.62 13.32
N TYR A 59 1.33 -5.43 12.63
CA TYR A 59 0.09 -5.00 13.27
C TYR A 59 -0.46 -6.06 14.23
N ASN A 60 -0.41 -7.33 13.86
CA ASN A 60 -0.83 -8.44 14.71
C ASN A 60 0.01 -8.54 16.00
N ILE A 61 1.25 -8.05 16.00
CA ILE A 61 2.11 -8.01 17.18
C ILE A 61 1.86 -6.77 18.03
N SER A 62 1.78 -5.59 17.40
CA SER A 62 1.76 -4.29 18.10
C SER A 62 0.35 -3.78 18.43
N ASN A 63 -0.65 -4.20 17.68
CA ASN A 63 -2.01 -3.65 17.67
C ASN A 63 -2.06 -2.12 17.47
N ASP A 64 -1.01 -1.56 16.83
CA ASP A 64 -0.86 -0.14 16.50
C ASP A 64 -0.51 0.01 15.02
N THR A 65 -1.44 0.59 14.25
CA THR A 65 -1.28 0.78 12.80
C THR A 65 -0.12 1.68 12.43
N THR A 66 0.16 2.70 13.24
CA THR A 66 1.26 3.64 13.01
C THR A 66 2.61 2.96 13.28
N GLN A 67 2.71 2.22 14.36
CA GLN A 67 3.92 1.46 14.69
C GLN A 67 4.16 0.35 13.66
N ALA A 68 3.11 -0.39 13.28
CA ALA A 68 3.18 -1.42 12.25
C ALA A 68 3.71 -0.85 10.93
N PHE A 69 3.20 0.31 10.49
CA PHE A 69 3.66 0.95 9.26
C PHE A 69 5.14 1.37 9.36
N LYS A 70 5.56 1.98 10.47
CA LYS A 70 6.97 2.34 10.70
C LYS A 70 7.88 1.12 10.66
N SER A 71 7.48 0.04 11.33
CA SER A 71 8.25 -1.22 11.33
C SER A 71 8.31 -1.83 9.93
N THR A 72 7.23 -1.75 9.15
CA THR A 72 7.22 -2.19 7.76
C THR A 72 8.26 -1.43 6.94
N ILE A 73 8.20 -0.09 6.96
CA ILE A 73 9.12 0.75 6.19
C ILE A 73 10.59 0.48 6.55
N SER A 74 10.89 0.28 7.83
CA SER A 74 12.27 0.02 8.28
C SER A 74 12.88 -1.30 7.78
N ARG A 75 12.04 -2.21 7.26
CA ARG A 75 12.45 -3.51 6.72
C ARG A 75 12.60 -3.52 5.20
N LEU A 76 12.08 -2.51 4.50
CA LEU A 76 12.11 -2.45 3.04
C LEU A 76 13.39 -1.81 2.55
N GLU A 77 14.00 -2.41 1.51
CA GLU A 77 15.17 -1.90 0.83
C GLU A 77 14.83 -1.59 -0.63
N GLY A 78 15.50 -0.56 -1.20
CA GLY A 78 15.31 -0.14 -2.58
C GLY A 78 14.76 1.27 -2.74
N ALA A 79 14.36 1.63 -3.96
CA ALA A 79 13.78 2.93 -4.30
C ALA A 79 12.28 2.74 -4.57
N PHE A 80 11.44 3.31 -3.69
CA PHE A 80 9.99 3.07 -3.73
C PHE A 80 9.16 4.22 -3.17
N SER A 81 7.89 4.23 -3.54
CA SER A 81 6.83 4.99 -2.90
C SER A 81 5.63 4.11 -2.63
N ILE A 82 5.04 4.25 -1.44
CA ILE A 82 3.96 3.40 -0.93
C ILE A 82 2.80 4.28 -0.49
N LEU A 83 1.60 3.81 -0.78
CA LEU A 83 0.36 4.23 -0.15
C LEU A 83 -0.32 2.99 0.44
N LEU A 84 -0.66 3.03 1.73
CA LEU A 84 -1.31 1.95 2.44
C LEU A 84 -2.53 2.47 3.21
N ILE A 85 -3.60 1.71 3.15
CA ILE A 85 -4.81 1.89 3.94
C ILE A 85 -5.18 0.57 4.61
N THR A 86 -5.85 0.64 5.75
CA THR A 86 -6.28 -0.57 6.47
C THR A 86 -7.68 -0.40 7.05
N LYS A 87 -8.44 -1.49 7.07
CA LYS A 87 -9.75 -1.55 7.72
C LYS A 87 -9.65 -1.37 9.24
N SER A 88 -8.49 -1.70 9.82
CA SER A 88 -8.23 -1.54 11.26
C SER A 88 -8.14 -0.08 11.71
N ASP A 89 -7.85 0.85 10.77
CA ASP A 89 -7.88 2.30 11.01
C ASP A 89 -8.27 3.03 9.72
N PRO A 90 -9.57 3.06 9.39
CA PRO A 90 -10.04 3.61 8.12
C PRO A 90 -9.94 5.15 8.04
N THR A 91 -9.54 5.80 9.15
CA THR A 91 -9.37 7.26 9.18
C THR A 91 -7.99 7.70 8.72
N LYS A 92 -7.04 6.76 8.58
CA LYS A 92 -5.67 7.05 8.21
C LYS A 92 -5.32 6.53 6.82
N VAL A 93 -4.54 7.34 6.12
CA VAL A 93 -3.81 6.94 4.91
C VAL A 93 -2.34 7.04 5.23
N PHE A 94 -1.64 5.93 5.13
CA PHE A 94 -0.20 5.87 5.33
C PHE A 94 0.50 6.04 3.99
N PHE A 95 1.53 6.88 3.96
CA PHE A 95 2.36 7.05 2.77
C PHE A 95 3.82 7.22 3.15
N PHE A 96 4.69 6.73 2.29
CA PHE A 96 6.14 6.82 2.45
C PHE A 96 6.82 6.81 1.09
N LYS A 97 7.98 7.46 1.01
CA LYS A 97 8.86 7.39 -0.16
C LYS A 97 10.32 7.29 0.23
N HIS A 98 11.05 6.53 -0.55
CA HIS A 98 12.51 6.47 -0.54
C HIS A 98 13.02 6.37 -1.98
N GLY A 99 13.78 7.36 -2.45
CA GLY A 99 14.33 7.37 -3.80
C GLY A 99 13.32 7.60 -4.94
N SER A 100 12.05 7.31 -4.75
CA SER A 100 10.98 7.49 -5.74
C SER A 100 10.20 8.79 -5.51
N PRO A 101 9.72 9.47 -6.56
CA PRO A 101 8.91 10.69 -6.39
C PRO A 101 7.52 10.36 -5.84
N LEU A 102 7.09 11.13 -4.84
CA LEU A 102 5.73 11.14 -4.30
C LEU A 102 5.36 12.56 -3.92
N ILE A 103 4.23 13.03 -4.40
CA ILE A 103 3.69 14.35 -4.06
C ILE A 103 2.34 14.12 -3.38
N VAL A 104 2.20 14.69 -2.18
CA VAL A 104 0.95 14.69 -1.43
C VAL A 104 0.49 16.13 -1.31
N ALA A 105 -0.72 16.43 -1.77
CA ALA A 105 -1.30 17.75 -1.69
C ALA A 105 -2.67 17.70 -0.98
N LYS A 106 -2.90 18.64 -0.07
CA LYS A 106 -4.20 18.85 0.56
C LYS A 106 -4.95 19.92 -0.22
N GLY A 107 -6.23 19.67 -0.54
CA GLY A 107 -7.12 20.66 -1.15
C GLY A 107 -7.53 21.76 -0.17
N ASN A 108 -8.21 22.79 -0.68
CA ASN A 108 -8.75 23.90 0.10
C ASN A 108 -9.88 23.43 1.02
N GLU A 109 -10.20 24.22 2.04
CA GLU A 109 -11.18 23.92 3.10
C GLU A 109 -12.59 23.55 2.60
N GLU A 110 -12.98 24.00 1.40
CA GLU A 110 -14.30 23.70 0.80
C GLU A 110 -14.38 22.32 0.12
N LYS A 111 -13.23 21.71 -0.22
CA LYS A 111 -13.12 20.36 -0.79
C LYS A 111 -11.88 19.69 -0.21
N GLU A 112 -12.06 18.83 0.78
CA GLU A 112 -10.99 17.98 1.30
C GLU A 112 -10.55 16.95 0.24
N VAL A 113 -9.91 17.41 -0.82
CA VAL A 113 -9.33 16.58 -1.85
C VAL A 113 -7.83 16.40 -1.56
N TRP A 114 -7.44 15.17 -1.27
CA TRP A 114 -6.04 14.80 -1.22
C TRP A 114 -5.61 14.28 -2.59
N SER A 115 -4.59 14.87 -3.16
CA SER A 115 -3.97 14.38 -4.39
C SER A 115 -2.60 13.79 -4.08
N ILE A 116 -2.36 12.57 -4.56
CA ILE A 116 -1.08 11.89 -4.43
C ILE A 116 -0.60 11.60 -5.86
N ASN A 117 0.54 12.17 -6.23
CA ASN A 117 1.10 12.04 -7.57
C ASN A 117 2.54 11.53 -7.51
N SER A 118 2.84 10.50 -8.31
CA SER A 118 4.21 10.15 -8.67
C SER A 118 4.38 10.33 -10.19
N ARG A 119 5.47 10.93 -10.62
CA ARG A 119 5.71 11.35 -12.02
C ARG A 119 5.54 10.27 -13.10
N GLN A 120 5.42 9.02 -12.74
CA GLN A 120 5.25 7.90 -13.69
C GLN A 120 3.83 7.33 -13.75
N VAL A 121 2.84 7.91 -13.06
CA VAL A 121 1.57 7.20 -12.83
C VAL A 121 0.36 8.08 -13.12
N HIS A 122 0.12 8.39 -14.38
CA HIS A 122 -1.18 8.96 -14.79
C HIS A 122 -2.36 8.01 -14.56
N ILE A 123 -2.12 6.71 -14.60
CA ILE A 123 -3.17 5.68 -14.47
C ILE A 123 -3.44 5.30 -13.01
N MET A 124 -2.42 5.26 -12.15
CA MET A 124 -2.61 4.88 -10.74
C MET A 124 -3.31 5.95 -9.88
N ILE A 125 -3.22 7.22 -10.25
CA ILE A 125 -3.89 8.32 -9.51
C ILE A 125 -5.40 8.13 -9.48
N VAL A 126 -5.99 7.68 -10.58
CA VAL A 126 -7.44 7.43 -10.67
C VAL A 126 -7.86 6.31 -9.71
N HIS A 127 -7.08 5.25 -9.58
CA HIS A 127 -7.37 4.15 -8.67
C HIS A 127 -7.18 4.55 -7.20
N ILE A 128 -6.13 5.29 -6.87
CA ILE A 128 -5.89 5.78 -5.50
C ILE A 128 -6.97 6.77 -5.07
N MET A 129 -7.38 7.70 -5.93
CA MET A 129 -8.48 8.62 -5.64
C MET A 129 -9.80 7.89 -5.43
N ILE A 130 -10.09 6.85 -6.20
CA ILE A 130 -11.30 6.04 -6.02
C ILE A 130 -11.27 5.30 -4.68
N VAL A 131 -10.14 4.68 -4.31
CA VAL A 131 -10.01 3.95 -3.05
C VAL A 131 -10.14 4.89 -1.84
N VAL A 132 -9.49 6.04 -1.84
CA VAL A 132 -9.59 7.03 -0.76
C VAL A 132 -11.01 7.64 -0.68
N CYS A 133 -11.64 7.95 -1.81
CA CYS A 133 -13.03 8.40 -1.84
C CYS A 133 -14.01 7.32 -1.37
N CYS A 134 -13.86 6.07 -1.78
CA CYS A 134 -14.75 4.99 -1.36
C CYS A 134 -14.68 4.71 0.14
N ILE A 135 -13.50 4.87 0.75
CA ILE A 135 -13.32 4.67 2.19
C ILE A 135 -13.91 5.81 3.02
N LYS A 136 -13.72 7.07 2.59
CA LYS A 136 -14.29 8.23 3.31
C LYS A 136 -15.82 8.30 3.24
N PHE A 137 -16.44 7.77 2.21
CA PHE A 137 -17.88 7.94 1.99
C PHE A 137 -18.74 6.72 2.32
N ASN A 138 -18.16 5.63 2.84
CA ASN A 138 -18.91 4.42 3.19
C ASN A 138 -19.82 3.89 2.04
N LYS A 139 -19.52 4.25 0.80
CA LYS A 139 -20.24 3.85 -0.41
C LYS A 139 -19.29 3.11 -1.34
N ILE A 140 -19.09 1.82 -1.05
CA ILE A 140 -18.62 0.89 -2.06
C ILE A 140 -19.87 0.34 -2.75
N GLU A 141 -20.38 1.06 -3.71
CA GLU A 141 -21.18 0.48 -4.78
C GLU A 141 -20.30 0.48 -6.03
N CYS A 142 -19.53 -0.59 -6.18
CA CYS A 142 -18.97 -0.94 -7.50
C CYS A 142 -20.12 -1.51 -8.34
N LYS A 143 -20.57 -0.75 -9.33
CA LYS A 143 -21.28 -1.30 -10.50
C LYS A 143 -20.27 -1.50 -11.60
#